data_da3fea0fe61360b4367b888b01c12f46
#
_entry.id   da3fea0fe61360b4367b888b01c12f46
#
_cell.length_a   1.000
_cell.length_b   1.000
_cell.length_c   1.000
_cell.angle_alpha   90.00
_cell.angle_beta   90.00
_cell.angle_gamma   90.00
#
_symmetry.space_group_name_H-M   'P 1'
#
loop_
_entity.id
_entity.type
_entity.pdbx_description
1 polymer ?
#
loop_
_entity_poly.entity_id
_entity_poly.type
_entity_poly.pdbx_seq_one_letter_code
_entity_poly.pdbx_strand_id
1 'polypeptide(L)'
;MRYTFTQVFVDPDKRGDATLDDAEAIKAKLIAEGDAIDDPGALGDGFMLANYYAEKDQLEIQKLFGSGFAESLATLTPGQWHGPVLSGYGAHLVYVRHATAAPPPVFDEVRGQVEQEWTAEKGEELKEQFYANLREQYRIVIEQPTESGKVAALAGPSG
;
A
#
# COMPACT_ATOMS: atom_id res chain seq x y z
N MET A 1 -10.77 -6.35 9.10
CA MET A 1 -10.79 -7.76 8.69
C MET A 1 -9.48 -8.40 9.07
N ARG A 2 -9.55 -9.65 9.56
CA ARG A 2 -8.39 -10.51 9.82
C ARG A 2 -8.43 -11.71 8.89
N TYR A 3 -7.29 -12.10 8.38
CA TYR A 3 -7.13 -13.16 7.38
C TYR A 3 -6.24 -14.27 7.91
N THR A 4 -6.69 -15.51 7.72
CA THR A 4 -5.85 -16.69 7.88
C THR A 4 -5.68 -17.31 6.51
N PHE A 5 -4.44 -17.38 6.02
CA PHE A 5 -4.17 -17.84 4.66
C PHE A 5 -2.85 -18.60 4.56
N THR A 6 -2.76 -19.41 3.53
CA THR A 6 -1.54 -20.11 3.09
C THR A 6 -1.13 -19.49 1.75
N GLN A 7 0.17 -19.32 1.53
CA GLN A 7 0.70 -18.82 0.27
C GLN A 7 1.77 -19.76 -0.30
N VAL A 8 1.88 -19.78 -1.62
CA VAL A 8 2.94 -20.45 -2.38
C VAL A 8 3.62 -19.40 -3.24
N PHE A 9 4.93 -19.25 -3.08
CA PHE A 9 5.71 -18.26 -3.81
C PHE A 9 6.25 -18.81 -5.12
N VAL A 10 6.21 -17.98 -6.15
CA VAL A 10 6.78 -18.26 -7.49
C VAL A 10 7.74 -17.13 -7.83
N ASP A 11 9.02 -17.48 -7.89
CA ASP A 11 10.14 -16.55 -7.96
C ASP A 11 10.39 -16.08 -9.40
N PRO A 12 10.18 -14.80 -9.73
CA PRO A 12 10.42 -14.28 -11.06
C PRO A 12 11.91 -14.27 -11.45
N ASP A 13 12.82 -14.19 -10.48
CA ASP A 13 14.27 -14.20 -10.75
C ASP A 13 14.73 -15.59 -11.18
N LYS A 14 14.05 -16.65 -10.74
CA LYS A 14 14.35 -18.03 -11.13
C LYS A 14 13.65 -18.46 -12.42
N ARG A 15 12.42 -17.98 -12.63
CA ARG A 15 11.53 -18.47 -13.70
C ARG A 15 11.44 -17.51 -14.89
N GLY A 16 11.85 -16.25 -14.71
CA GLY A 16 11.82 -15.25 -15.77
C GLY A 16 10.42 -15.07 -16.36
N ASP A 17 10.34 -15.08 -17.67
CA ASP A 17 9.08 -14.90 -18.42
C ASP A 17 8.05 -16.02 -18.17
N ALA A 18 8.49 -17.20 -17.73
CA ALA A 18 7.60 -18.33 -17.43
C ALA A 18 6.91 -18.22 -16.06
N THR A 19 7.20 -17.21 -15.24
CA THR A 19 6.69 -17.08 -13.85
C THR A 19 5.18 -17.20 -13.75
N LEU A 20 4.44 -16.55 -14.62
CA LEU A 20 2.98 -16.56 -14.59
C LEU A 20 2.39 -17.87 -15.08
N ASP A 21 2.97 -18.45 -16.14
CA ASP A 21 2.55 -19.74 -16.70
C ASP A 21 2.81 -20.88 -15.69
N ASP A 22 3.97 -20.84 -15.04
CA ASP A 22 4.33 -21.78 -13.98
C ASP A 22 3.41 -21.63 -12.75
N ALA A 23 3.07 -20.40 -12.35
CA ALA A 23 2.14 -20.14 -11.27
C ALA A 23 0.76 -20.73 -11.58
N GLU A 24 0.25 -20.56 -12.81
CA GLU A 24 -1.01 -21.18 -13.24
C GLU A 24 -0.94 -22.72 -13.22
N ALA A 25 0.16 -23.31 -13.67
CA ALA A 25 0.37 -24.75 -13.63
C ALA A 25 0.41 -25.29 -12.19
N ILE A 26 1.08 -24.58 -11.28
CA ILE A 26 1.12 -24.94 -9.84
C ILE A 26 -0.27 -24.80 -9.23
N LYS A 27 -1.01 -23.72 -9.55
CA LYS A 27 -2.38 -23.53 -9.08
C LYS A 27 -3.29 -24.67 -9.52
N ALA A 28 -3.17 -25.11 -10.77
CA ALA A 28 -3.95 -26.25 -11.27
C ALA A 28 -3.67 -27.53 -10.48
N LYS A 29 -2.41 -27.79 -10.10
CA LYS A 29 -2.04 -28.91 -9.22
C LYS A 29 -2.63 -28.78 -7.82
N LEU A 30 -2.50 -27.58 -7.22
CA LEU A 30 -3.05 -27.28 -5.89
C LEU A 30 -4.57 -27.51 -5.83
N ILE A 31 -5.28 -27.14 -6.91
CA ILE A 31 -6.73 -27.37 -7.01
C ILE A 31 -7.05 -28.86 -7.21
N ALA A 32 -6.28 -29.54 -8.05
CA ALA A 32 -6.53 -30.96 -8.37
C ALA A 32 -6.26 -31.91 -7.18
N GLU A 33 -5.20 -31.66 -6.44
CA GLU A 33 -4.74 -32.50 -5.33
C GLU A 33 -5.37 -32.11 -3.99
N GLY A 34 -5.80 -30.85 -3.85
CA GLY A 34 -6.52 -30.33 -2.68
C GLY A 34 -5.83 -30.62 -1.35
N ASP A 35 -6.57 -31.27 -0.45
CA ASP A 35 -6.08 -31.60 0.90
C ASP A 35 -5.05 -32.75 0.94
N ALA A 36 -4.75 -33.37 -0.21
CA ALA A 36 -3.74 -34.42 -0.29
C ALA A 36 -2.29 -33.90 -0.23
N ILE A 37 -2.11 -32.58 -0.35
CA ILE A 37 -0.78 -31.95 -0.29
C ILE A 37 -0.46 -31.58 1.16
N ASP A 38 0.49 -32.28 1.76
CA ASP A 38 0.96 -32.01 3.12
C ASP A 38 1.64 -30.63 3.23
N ASP A 39 2.46 -30.28 2.24
CA ASP A 39 3.15 -28.99 2.16
C ASP A 39 2.94 -28.32 0.80
N PRO A 40 1.91 -27.47 0.65
CA PRO A 40 1.70 -26.71 -0.60
C PRO A 40 2.87 -25.83 -0.97
N GLY A 41 3.64 -25.33 0.01
CA GLY A 41 4.80 -24.46 -0.21
C GLY A 41 5.91 -25.14 -1.00
N ALA A 42 6.02 -26.47 -0.90
CA ALA A 42 7.02 -27.27 -1.62
C ALA A 42 6.81 -27.30 -3.16
N LEU A 43 5.61 -26.94 -3.64
CA LEU A 43 5.34 -26.84 -5.08
C LEU A 43 5.84 -25.54 -5.70
N GLY A 44 6.10 -24.53 -4.86
CA GLY A 44 6.66 -23.24 -5.28
C GLY A 44 8.15 -23.15 -5.09
N ASP A 45 8.63 -21.93 -5.05
CA ASP A 45 10.03 -21.60 -4.80
C ASP A 45 10.24 -21.24 -3.31
N GLY A 46 11.51 -21.35 -2.86
CA GLY A 46 11.85 -20.94 -1.50
C GLY A 46 11.62 -19.44 -1.28
N PHE A 47 10.90 -19.11 -0.24
CA PHE A 47 10.57 -17.74 0.13
C PHE A 47 11.12 -17.38 1.51
N MET A 48 11.56 -16.14 1.68
CA MET A 48 12.15 -15.69 2.94
C MET A 48 11.15 -15.50 4.07
N LEU A 49 9.87 -15.37 3.74
CA LEU A 49 8.79 -15.24 4.70
C LEU A 49 8.04 -16.58 4.85
N ALA A 50 7.16 -16.67 5.84
CA ALA A 50 6.38 -17.87 6.09
C ALA A 50 5.36 -18.17 4.98
N ASN A 51 5.01 -19.44 4.82
CA ASN A 51 3.96 -19.88 3.89
C ASN A 51 2.56 -19.79 4.51
N TYR A 52 2.45 -19.75 5.84
CA TYR A 52 1.19 -19.70 6.57
C TYR A 52 1.11 -18.50 7.50
N TYR A 53 -0.04 -17.84 7.48
CA TYR A 53 -0.35 -16.67 8.29
C TYR A 53 -1.71 -16.85 8.96
N ALA A 54 -1.74 -16.66 10.30
CA ALA A 54 -2.97 -16.74 11.09
C ALA A 54 -3.36 -15.34 11.60
N GLU A 55 -4.65 -15.02 11.48
CA GLU A 55 -5.29 -13.84 12.08
C GLU A 55 -4.58 -12.50 11.79
N LYS A 56 -3.98 -12.37 10.60
CA LYS A 56 -3.29 -11.15 10.18
C LYS A 56 -4.27 -10.08 9.73
N ASP A 57 -4.11 -8.87 10.24
CA ASP A 57 -4.87 -7.74 9.75
C ASP A 57 -4.31 -7.20 8.41
N GLN A 58 -5.10 -6.36 7.75
CA GLN A 58 -4.74 -5.83 6.45
C GLN A 58 -3.45 -4.99 6.48
N LEU A 59 -3.20 -4.25 7.56
CA LEU A 59 -2.00 -3.43 7.71
C LEU A 59 -0.74 -4.27 7.90
N GLU A 60 -0.83 -5.36 8.67
CA GLU A 60 0.26 -6.32 8.83
C GLU A 60 0.61 -6.98 7.49
N ILE A 61 -0.42 -7.38 6.72
CA ILE A 61 -0.24 -7.98 5.39
C ILE A 61 0.38 -6.97 4.41
N GLN A 62 -0.08 -5.73 4.44
CA GLN A 62 0.51 -4.65 3.63
C GLN A 62 1.98 -4.40 3.94
N LYS A 63 2.38 -4.45 5.22
CA LYS A 63 3.79 -4.32 5.62
C LYS A 63 4.67 -5.48 5.14
N LEU A 64 4.11 -6.68 5.02
CA LEU A 64 4.82 -7.88 4.59
C LEU A 64 4.90 -8.02 3.07
N PHE A 65 3.81 -7.76 2.35
CA PHE A 65 3.66 -8.08 0.92
C PHE A 65 3.41 -6.84 0.03
N GLY A 66 3.13 -5.69 0.63
CA GLY A 66 2.75 -4.47 -0.08
C GLY A 66 1.23 -4.26 -0.19
N SER A 67 0.82 -3.02 -0.53
CA SER A 67 -0.59 -2.62 -0.60
C SER A 67 -1.38 -3.40 -1.66
N GLY A 68 -0.82 -3.57 -2.86
CA GLY A 68 -1.48 -4.28 -3.95
C GLY A 68 -1.82 -5.74 -3.61
N PHE A 69 -0.93 -6.43 -2.89
CA PHE A 69 -1.20 -7.78 -2.40
C PHE A 69 -2.33 -7.79 -1.35
N ALA A 70 -2.27 -6.87 -0.38
CA ALA A 70 -3.27 -6.78 0.68
C ALA A 70 -4.68 -6.43 0.15
N GLU A 71 -4.75 -5.56 -0.84
CA GLU A 71 -6.00 -5.20 -1.54
C GLU A 71 -6.55 -6.40 -2.33
N SER A 72 -5.68 -7.08 -3.08
CA SER A 72 -6.07 -8.29 -3.82
C SER A 72 -6.60 -9.37 -2.88
N LEU A 73 -5.88 -9.63 -1.76
CA LEU A 73 -6.29 -10.62 -0.76
C LEU A 73 -7.69 -10.32 -0.21
N ALA A 74 -8.02 -9.05 -0.01
CA ALA A 74 -9.33 -8.63 0.52
C ALA A 74 -10.51 -8.95 -0.41
N THR A 75 -10.25 -9.20 -1.69
CA THR A 75 -11.27 -9.57 -2.69
C THR A 75 -11.41 -11.08 -2.90
N LEU A 76 -10.48 -11.89 -2.33
CA LEU A 76 -10.47 -13.32 -2.55
C LEU A 76 -11.54 -14.04 -1.72
N THR A 77 -12.18 -15.02 -2.34
CA THR A 77 -13.18 -15.87 -1.68
C THR A 77 -12.49 -16.95 -0.85
N PRO A 78 -12.83 -17.14 0.45
CA PRO A 78 -12.29 -18.21 1.24
C PRO A 78 -12.63 -19.62 0.71
N GLY A 79 -11.75 -20.59 1.00
CA GLY A 79 -11.98 -22.00 0.70
C GLY A 79 -11.47 -22.49 -0.66
N GLN A 80 -10.73 -21.65 -1.40
CA GLN A 80 -10.14 -22.05 -2.68
C GLN A 80 -8.80 -21.38 -2.95
N TRP A 81 -8.02 -21.96 -3.86
CA TRP A 81 -6.77 -21.37 -4.33
C TRP A 81 -7.02 -20.26 -5.33
N HIS A 82 -6.34 -19.15 -5.14
CA HIS A 82 -6.38 -17.97 -6.00
C HIS A 82 -4.98 -17.59 -6.46
N GLY A 83 -4.91 -16.80 -7.50
CA GLY A 83 -3.65 -16.25 -7.99
C GLY A 83 -3.49 -16.47 -9.50
N PRO A 84 -2.36 -16.03 -10.03
CA PRO A 84 -1.25 -15.37 -9.31
C PRO A 84 -1.61 -13.99 -8.77
N VAL A 85 -1.32 -13.74 -7.49
CA VAL A 85 -1.40 -12.44 -6.83
C VAL A 85 0.01 -11.86 -6.75
N LEU A 86 0.20 -10.65 -7.24
CA LEU A 86 1.51 -10.02 -7.29
C LEU A 86 1.85 -9.27 -6.00
N SER A 87 3.10 -9.35 -5.59
CA SER A 87 3.69 -8.58 -4.50
C SER A 87 4.99 -7.90 -4.97
N GLY A 88 5.65 -7.17 -4.09
CA GLY A 88 6.99 -6.64 -4.35
C GLY A 88 8.08 -7.70 -4.54
N TYR A 89 7.80 -8.96 -4.19
CA TYR A 89 8.74 -10.08 -4.30
C TYR A 89 8.54 -10.93 -5.55
N GLY A 90 7.31 -10.97 -6.09
CA GLY A 90 6.96 -11.81 -7.22
C GLY A 90 5.51 -12.26 -7.19
N ALA A 91 5.24 -13.45 -7.74
CA ALA A 91 3.91 -14.02 -7.83
C ALA A 91 3.62 -14.97 -6.66
N HIS A 92 2.38 -14.93 -6.18
CA HIS A 92 1.91 -15.79 -5.08
C HIS A 92 0.61 -16.48 -5.46
N LEU A 93 0.49 -17.73 -5.08
CA LEU A 93 -0.79 -18.43 -5.04
C LEU A 93 -1.28 -18.42 -3.61
N VAL A 94 -2.53 -18.09 -3.40
CA VAL A 94 -3.07 -17.83 -2.06
C VAL A 94 -4.32 -18.67 -1.82
N TYR A 95 -4.35 -19.36 -0.69
CA TYR A 95 -5.52 -20.03 -0.17
C TYR A 95 -6.00 -19.32 1.10
N VAL A 96 -7.12 -18.64 1.01
CA VAL A 96 -7.73 -17.98 2.17
C VAL A 96 -8.56 -19.00 2.93
N ARG A 97 -8.14 -19.35 4.15
CA ARG A 97 -8.90 -20.26 5.03
C ARG A 97 -10.10 -19.58 5.65
N HIS A 98 -9.85 -18.40 6.26
CA HIS A 98 -10.88 -17.60 6.91
C HIS A 98 -10.59 -16.11 6.67
N ALA A 99 -11.67 -15.34 6.51
CA ALA A 99 -11.67 -13.90 6.58
C ALA A 99 -12.72 -13.50 7.64
N THR A 100 -12.27 -13.04 8.80
CA THR A 100 -13.16 -12.67 9.91
C THR A 100 -13.18 -11.16 10.09
N ALA A 101 -14.33 -10.61 10.44
CA ALA A 101 -14.40 -9.21 10.84
C ALA A 101 -13.51 -9.01 12.08
N ALA A 102 -12.59 -8.05 12.03
CA ALA A 102 -11.87 -7.67 13.24
C ALA A 102 -12.90 -7.21 14.29
N PRO A 103 -12.78 -7.64 15.55
CA PRO A 103 -13.62 -7.09 16.59
C PRO A 103 -13.42 -5.57 16.61
N PRO A 104 -14.46 -4.78 16.91
CA PRO A 104 -14.30 -3.35 17.04
C PRO A 104 -13.20 -3.08 18.09
N PRO A 105 -12.29 -2.14 17.83
CA PRO A 105 -11.25 -1.80 18.78
C PRO A 105 -11.89 -1.34 20.10
N VAL A 106 -11.31 -1.76 21.21
CA VAL A 106 -11.74 -1.28 22.53
C VAL A 106 -11.37 0.20 22.61
N PHE A 107 -12.31 1.03 23.05
CA PHE A 107 -12.13 2.49 23.08
C PHE A 107 -10.84 2.92 23.77
N ASP A 108 -10.47 2.25 24.87
CA ASP A 108 -9.24 2.55 25.61
C ASP A 108 -7.94 2.31 24.79
N GLU A 109 -7.96 1.36 23.84
CA GLU A 109 -6.81 1.07 22.98
C GLU A 109 -6.62 2.13 21.89
N VAL A 110 -7.71 2.73 21.40
CA VAL A 110 -7.67 3.72 20.31
C VAL A 110 -7.79 5.15 20.81
N ARG A 111 -8.07 5.35 22.09
CA ARG A 111 -8.30 6.68 22.69
C ARG A 111 -7.16 7.66 22.38
N GLY A 112 -5.91 7.22 22.59
CA GLY A 112 -4.75 8.07 22.33
C GLY A 112 -4.60 8.47 20.86
N GLN A 113 -4.90 7.56 19.95
CA GLN A 113 -4.88 7.85 18.52
C GLN A 113 -6.00 8.81 18.12
N VAL A 114 -7.20 8.58 18.61
CA VAL A 114 -8.36 9.48 18.37
C VAL A 114 -8.10 10.87 18.93
N GLU A 115 -7.52 10.98 20.11
CA GLU A 115 -7.14 12.28 20.71
C GLU A 115 -6.09 13.02 19.89
N GLN A 116 -5.11 12.30 19.34
CA GLN A 116 -4.08 12.89 18.46
C GLN A 116 -4.67 13.36 17.13
N GLU A 117 -5.47 12.54 16.47
CA GLU A 117 -6.13 12.89 15.21
C GLU A 117 -7.06 14.09 15.39
N TRP A 118 -7.88 14.09 16.44
CA TRP A 118 -8.78 15.19 16.77
C TRP A 118 -8.00 16.50 17.04
N THR A 119 -6.90 16.42 17.82
CA THR A 119 -6.07 17.59 18.13
C THR A 119 -5.41 18.15 16.87
N ALA A 120 -4.94 17.29 15.97
CA ALA A 120 -4.35 17.69 14.69
C ALA A 120 -5.39 18.38 13.79
N GLU A 121 -6.58 17.80 13.65
CA GLU A 121 -7.69 18.36 12.87
C GLU A 121 -8.13 19.72 13.41
N LYS A 122 -8.30 19.83 14.74
CA LYS A 122 -8.65 21.11 15.39
C LYS A 122 -7.55 22.15 15.27
N GLY A 123 -6.29 21.72 15.27
CA GLY A 123 -5.16 22.61 15.04
C GLY A 123 -5.18 23.22 13.63
N GLU A 124 -5.46 22.44 12.60
CA GLU A 124 -5.57 22.95 11.22
C GLU A 124 -6.80 23.85 11.05
N GLU A 125 -7.95 23.48 11.61
CA GLU A 125 -9.17 24.30 11.57
C GLU A 125 -8.96 25.68 12.21
N LEU A 126 -8.32 25.75 13.39
CA LEU A 126 -7.98 27.00 14.05
C LEU A 126 -6.99 27.84 13.24
N LYS A 127 -6.03 27.20 12.61
CA LYS A 127 -5.05 27.85 11.76
C LYS A 127 -5.70 28.46 10.51
N GLU A 128 -6.62 27.75 9.86
CA GLU A 128 -7.38 28.27 8.74
C GLU A 128 -8.26 29.47 9.16
N GLN A 129 -8.94 29.38 10.30
CA GLN A 129 -9.73 30.48 10.84
C GLN A 129 -8.84 31.71 11.15
N PHE A 130 -7.67 31.49 11.72
CA PHE A 130 -6.72 32.57 12.00
C PHE A 130 -6.24 33.25 10.70
N TYR A 131 -5.89 32.48 9.67
CA TYR A 131 -5.50 33.05 8.38
C TYR A 131 -6.67 33.76 7.67
N ALA A 132 -7.88 33.26 7.78
CA ALA A 132 -9.07 33.91 7.23
C ALA A 132 -9.29 35.29 7.89
N ASN A 133 -9.22 35.36 9.21
CA ASN A 133 -9.34 36.60 9.98
C ASN A 133 -8.21 37.60 9.63
N LEU A 134 -6.97 37.11 9.45
CA LEU A 134 -5.87 37.96 9.02
C LEU A 134 -6.11 38.55 7.62
N ARG A 135 -6.63 37.77 6.68
CA ARG A 135 -6.94 38.24 5.33
C ARG A 135 -8.01 39.35 5.31
N GLU A 136 -8.97 39.28 6.24
CA GLU A 136 -9.98 40.34 6.38
C GLU A 136 -9.42 41.64 6.98
N GLN A 137 -8.42 41.53 7.87
CA GLN A 137 -7.82 42.66 8.55
C GLN A 137 -6.70 43.34 7.72
N TYR A 138 -6.04 42.61 6.82
CA TYR A 138 -4.90 43.09 6.07
C TYR A 138 -5.15 43.06 4.57
N ARG A 139 -4.98 44.21 3.89
CA ARG A 139 -4.95 44.30 2.43
C ARG A 139 -3.57 43.89 1.93
N ILE A 140 -3.45 42.68 1.39
CA ILE A 140 -2.20 42.22 0.80
C ILE A 140 -2.00 42.90 -0.55
N VAL A 141 -0.98 43.77 -0.67
CA VAL A 141 -0.53 44.37 -1.95
C VAL A 141 0.70 43.57 -2.39
N ILE A 142 0.56 42.73 -3.40
CA ILE A 142 1.69 42.06 -4.03
C ILE A 142 2.26 43.03 -5.08
N GLU A 143 3.38 43.68 -4.77
CA GLU A 143 4.15 44.42 -5.76
C GLU A 143 4.89 43.42 -6.65
N GLN A 144 4.50 43.30 -7.91
CA GLN A 144 5.27 42.57 -8.89
C GLN A 144 6.53 43.38 -9.25
N PRO A 145 7.72 42.79 -9.26
CA PRO A 145 8.91 43.48 -9.75
C PRO A 145 8.70 43.83 -11.21
N THR A 146 8.65 45.12 -11.51
CA THR A 146 8.64 45.64 -12.87
C THR A 146 9.99 45.32 -13.51
N GLU A 147 10.00 44.47 -14.54
CA GLU A 147 11.12 44.37 -15.47
C GLU A 147 11.26 45.69 -16.23
N SER A 148 12.03 46.62 -15.69
CA SER A 148 12.48 47.82 -16.40
C SER A 148 13.94 48.06 -16.05
N GLY A 149 14.80 47.40 -16.78
CA GLY A 149 16.24 47.57 -16.76
C GLY A 149 16.86 47.31 -18.12
N LYS A 150 16.26 47.86 -19.20
CA LYS A 150 16.94 47.92 -20.49
C LYS A 150 18.03 48.96 -20.37
N VAL A 151 19.23 48.56 -20.03
CA VAL A 151 20.42 49.40 -20.01
C VAL A 151 20.68 49.82 -21.45
N ALA A 152 20.46 51.08 -21.75
CA ALA A 152 20.87 51.72 -23.02
C ALA A 152 22.39 51.69 -23.09
N ALA A 153 22.92 51.02 -24.09
CA ALA A 153 24.33 51.07 -24.42
C ALA A 153 24.70 52.49 -24.86
N LEU A 154 25.53 53.14 -24.08
CA LEU A 154 26.17 54.40 -24.47
C LEU A 154 27.17 54.13 -25.59
N ALA A 155 26.83 54.57 -26.79
CA ALA A 155 27.78 54.71 -27.89
C ALA A 155 28.76 55.83 -27.56
N GLY A 156 30.03 55.53 -27.41
CA GLY A 156 31.09 56.52 -27.30
C GLY A 156 31.38 57.19 -28.63
N PRO A 157 31.78 58.42 -28.66
CA PRO A 157 32.08 59.16 -29.91
C PRO A 157 33.46 58.73 -30.40
N SER A 158 33.55 58.47 -31.72
CA SER A 158 34.79 58.42 -32.47
C SER A 158 35.33 59.86 -32.64
N GLY A 159 36.62 59.97 -32.31
CA GLY A 159 37.45 61.13 -32.67
C GLY A 159 38.82 60.59 -33.08
#